data_1d11e6440510aa3c0e40368abc0e0f3c
#
_entry.id   1d11e6440510aa3c0e40368abc0e0f3c
#
_cell.length_a   1.000
_cell.length_b   1.000
_cell.length_c   1.000
_cell.angle_alpha   90.00
_cell.angle_beta   90.00
_cell.angle_gamma   90.00
#
_symmetry.space_group_name_H-M   'P 1'
#
loop_
_entity.id
_entity.type
_entity.pdbx_description
1 polymer ?
#
loop_
_entity_poly.entity_id
_entity_poly.type
_entity_poly.pdbx_seq_one_letter_code
_entity_poly.pdbx_strand_id
1 'polypeptide(L)'
;MSHPTPIDQRPAWKALAAHAQEMRQVHLKTLFQEAATTGEPRYPRFCRRASGLTLDLSKQRFSNETFEGLMALAREADLPAAITRLLAGERVNHSEDRPALHTALRLPADAHLEVEGQDLVPAVHATLDRMEAMVDKFHAGQWRGATGKAVSDVVNLGVGGSDLGPLMVTHALADYRPRDVHEIKVHFASTMDG
;
A
#
# COMPACT_ATOMS: atom_id res chain seq x y z
N MET A 1 0.37 -32.74 -1.20
CA MET A 1 -0.30 -31.60 -1.86
C MET A 1 0.64 -31.08 -2.94
N SER A 2 0.23 -31.01 -4.21
CA SER A 2 1.08 -30.49 -5.27
C SER A 2 1.27 -28.99 -5.07
N HIS A 3 2.52 -28.53 -5.03
CA HIS A 3 2.83 -27.10 -5.00
C HIS A 3 2.23 -26.44 -6.25
N PRO A 4 1.62 -25.26 -6.10
CA PRO A 4 1.12 -24.53 -7.28
C PRO A 4 2.26 -24.23 -8.23
N THR A 5 2.00 -24.30 -9.53
CA THR A 5 2.99 -23.98 -10.57
C THR A 5 3.55 -22.57 -10.33
N PRO A 6 4.89 -22.41 -10.23
CA PRO A 6 5.50 -21.09 -10.09
C PRO A 6 5.06 -20.13 -11.19
N ILE A 7 4.96 -18.83 -10.84
CA ILE A 7 4.38 -17.81 -11.73
C ILE A 7 5.17 -17.68 -13.04
N ASP A 8 6.49 -17.79 -12.97
CA ASP A 8 7.43 -17.71 -14.10
C ASP A 8 7.36 -18.91 -15.06
N GLN A 9 6.74 -20.00 -14.62
CA GLN A 9 6.54 -21.20 -15.44
C GLN A 9 5.19 -21.22 -16.17
N ARG A 10 4.31 -20.27 -15.87
CA ARG A 10 2.96 -20.20 -16.46
C ARG A 10 3.01 -19.74 -17.93
N PRO A 11 2.11 -20.22 -18.79
CA PRO A 11 2.05 -19.82 -20.20
C PRO A 11 1.94 -18.29 -20.39
N ALA A 12 1.07 -17.62 -19.65
CA ALA A 12 0.90 -16.17 -19.74
C ALA A 12 2.16 -15.41 -19.34
N TRP A 13 2.93 -15.87 -18.34
CA TRP A 13 4.22 -15.29 -18.01
C TRP A 13 5.22 -15.39 -19.16
N LYS A 14 5.33 -16.57 -19.77
CA LYS A 14 6.26 -16.81 -20.89
C LYS A 14 5.90 -15.95 -22.10
N ALA A 15 4.61 -15.83 -22.41
CA ALA A 15 4.12 -14.93 -23.47
C ALA A 15 4.46 -13.47 -23.18
N LEU A 16 4.21 -12.99 -21.94
CA LEU A 16 4.57 -11.64 -21.52
C LEU A 16 6.08 -11.40 -21.54
N ALA A 17 6.88 -12.38 -21.17
CA ALA A 17 8.34 -12.26 -21.22
C ALA A 17 8.85 -12.09 -22.68
N ALA A 18 8.28 -12.83 -23.65
CA ALA A 18 8.56 -12.64 -25.07
C ALA A 18 8.12 -11.24 -25.54
N HIS A 19 6.88 -10.85 -25.27
CA HIS A 19 6.35 -9.53 -25.60
C HIS A 19 7.18 -8.38 -24.98
N ALA A 20 7.69 -8.56 -23.76
CA ALA A 20 8.55 -7.58 -23.12
C ALA A 20 9.88 -7.36 -23.88
N GLN A 21 10.42 -8.37 -24.54
CA GLN A 21 11.62 -8.20 -25.36
C GLN A 21 11.34 -7.33 -26.59
N GLU A 22 10.18 -7.51 -27.21
CA GLU A 22 9.73 -6.68 -28.35
C GLU A 22 9.53 -5.24 -27.89
N MET A 23 8.81 -5.04 -26.79
CA MET A 23 8.52 -3.72 -26.24
C MET A 23 9.76 -2.95 -25.76
N ARG A 24 10.87 -3.61 -25.47
CA ARG A 24 12.15 -2.94 -25.14
C ARG A 24 12.68 -2.08 -26.29
N GLN A 25 12.39 -2.45 -27.52
CA GLN A 25 12.82 -1.74 -28.71
C GLN A 25 11.88 -0.60 -29.10
N VAL A 26 10.68 -0.55 -28.51
CA VAL A 26 9.67 0.46 -28.82
C VAL A 26 9.90 1.71 -27.97
N HIS A 27 10.12 2.85 -28.65
CA HIS A 27 10.23 4.13 -27.95
C HIS A 27 8.85 4.67 -27.59
N LEU A 28 8.68 5.22 -26.40
CA LEU A 28 7.39 5.74 -25.93
C LEU A 28 6.79 6.79 -26.86
N LYS A 29 7.63 7.64 -27.49
CA LYS A 29 7.19 8.63 -28.49
C LYS A 29 6.49 7.97 -29.67
N THR A 30 6.96 6.80 -30.14
CA THR A 30 6.34 6.04 -31.21
C THR A 30 4.92 5.63 -30.85
N LEU A 31 4.72 5.11 -29.64
CA LEU A 31 3.41 4.72 -29.13
C LEU A 31 2.40 5.90 -29.05
N PHE A 32 2.89 7.11 -28.78
CA PHE A 32 2.04 8.31 -28.82
C PHE A 32 1.75 8.77 -30.25
N GLN A 33 2.69 8.65 -31.17
CA GLN A 33 2.50 8.99 -32.58
C GLN A 33 1.51 8.05 -33.25
N GLU A 34 1.60 6.75 -33.00
CA GLU A 34 0.65 5.76 -33.49
C GLU A 34 -0.77 6.04 -32.99
N ALA A 35 -0.92 6.34 -31.71
CA ALA A 35 -2.21 6.71 -31.13
C ALA A 35 -2.82 7.97 -31.76
N ALA A 36 -1.99 8.96 -32.09
CA ALA A 36 -2.43 10.16 -32.80
C ALA A 36 -2.90 9.85 -34.23
N THR A 37 -2.25 8.91 -34.91
CA THR A 37 -2.58 8.48 -36.27
C THR A 37 -3.88 7.65 -36.30
N THR A 38 -4.10 6.80 -35.29
CA THR A 38 -5.31 5.95 -35.19
C THR A 38 -6.53 6.71 -34.66
N GLY A 39 -6.35 7.94 -34.17
CA GLY A 39 -7.43 8.73 -33.56
C GLY A 39 -7.84 8.29 -32.16
N GLU A 40 -7.09 7.34 -31.56
CA GLU A 40 -7.34 6.85 -30.21
C GLU A 40 -6.26 7.34 -29.23
N PRO A 41 -6.47 8.47 -28.54
CA PRO A 41 -5.48 9.01 -27.61
C PRO A 41 -5.11 8.01 -26.50
N ARG A 42 -3.81 7.90 -26.18
CA ARG A 42 -3.31 6.95 -25.19
C ARG A 42 -3.87 7.21 -23.79
N TYR A 43 -4.01 8.46 -23.38
CA TYR A 43 -4.45 8.80 -22.03
C TYR A 43 -5.85 8.21 -21.71
N PRO A 44 -6.93 8.45 -22.45
CA PRO A 44 -8.22 7.83 -22.16
C PRO A 44 -8.17 6.30 -22.21
N ARG A 45 -7.38 5.75 -23.14
CA ARG A 45 -7.27 4.29 -23.36
C ARG A 45 -6.60 3.57 -22.19
N PHE A 46 -5.54 4.14 -21.60
CA PHE A 46 -4.74 3.54 -20.55
C PHE A 46 -4.89 4.23 -19.19
N CYS A 47 -5.91 5.06 -19.02
CA CYS A 47 -6.29 5.63 -17.75
C CYS A 47 -7.40 4.80 -17.12
N ARG A 48 -7.29 4.55 -15.81
CA ARG A 48 -8.31 3.85 -15.03
C ARG A 48 -8.63 4.66 -13.78
N ARG A 49 -9.90 4.64 -13.39
CA ARG A 49 -10.37 5.32 -12.19
C ARG A 49 -11.07 4.32 -11.28
N ALA A 50 -10.65 4.25 -10.04
CA ALA A 50 -11.28 3.42 -9.02
C ALA A 50 -11.02 4.01 -7.63
N SER A 51 -12.02 3.96 -6.75
CA SER A 51 -11.91 4.37 -5.34
C SER A 51 -11.30 5.77 -5.14
N GLY A 52 -11.68 6.75 -5.99
CA GLY A 52 -11.15 8.12 -5.93
C GLY A 52 -9.73 8.29 -6.49
N LEU A 53 -9.10 7.21 -6.94
CA LEU A 53 -7.77 7.24 -7.53
C LEU A 53 -7.84 7.23 -9.06
N THR A 54 -6.89 7.91 -9.68
CA THR A 54 -6.67 7.85 -11.13
C THR A 54 -5.31 7.22 -11.39
N LEU A 55 -5.31 6.08 -12.10
CA LEU A 55 -4.12 5.39 -12.54
C LEU A 55 -3.89 5.67 -14.01
N ASP A 56 -2.82 6.40 -14.34
CA ASP A 56 -2.40 6.71 -15.70
C ASP A 56 -1.23 5.81 -16.13
N LEU A 57 -1.51 4.85 -17.00
CA LEU A 57 -0.53 3.96 -17.60
C LEU A 57 -0.08 4.43 -18.99
N SER A 58 -0.57 5.57 -19.48
CA SER A 58 -0.29 6.06 -20.84
C SER A 58 1.20 6.31 -21.09
N LYS A 59 1.97 6.64 -20.04
CA LYS A 59 3.41 6.91 -20.09
C LYS A 59 4.29 5.68 -19.85
N GLN A 60 3.68 4.51 -19.74
CA GLN A 60 4.40 3.24 -19.71
C GLN A 60 4.60 2.70 -21.13
N ARG A 61 5.64 1.88 -21.34
CA ARG A 61 5.77 1.07 -22.57
C ARG A 61 4.75 -0.06 -22.53
N PHE A 62 3.52 0.26 -22.88
CA PHE A 62 2.33 -0.53 -22.61
C PHE A 62 1.42 -0.49 -23.84
N SER A 63 1.06 -1.63 -24.37
CA SER A 63 0.12 -1.81 -25.48
C SER A 63 -1.15 -2.52 -24.98
N ASN A 64 -2.15 -2.68 -25.83
CA ASN A 64 -3.31 -3.52 -25.52
C ASN A 64 -2.88 -4.97 -25.28
N GLU A 65 -1.95 -5.47 -26.09
CA GLU A 65 -1.44 -6.82 -25.93
C GLU A 65 -0.76 -7.00 -24.57
N THR A 66 0.01 -6.00 -24.11
CA THR A 66 0.55 -5.98 -22.75
C THR A 66 -0.57 -6.10 -21.71
N PHE A 67 -1.66 -5.34 -21.87
CA PHE A 67 -2.79 -5.37 -20.93
C PHE A 67 -3.48 -6.74 -20.93
N GLU A 68 -3.78 -7.29 -22.10
CA GLU A 68 -4.41 -8.61 -22.23
C GLU A 68 -3.52 -9.72 -21.64
N GLY A 69 -2.22 -9.67 -21.90
CA GLY A 69 -1.26 -10.59 -21.31
C GLY A 69 -1.20 -10.52 -19.78
N LEU A 70 -1.21 -9.32 -19.21
CA LEU A 70 -1.26 -9.13 -17.74
C LEU A 70 -2.58 -9.65 -17.15
N MET A 71 -3.70 -9.43 -17.83
CA MET A 71 -5.00 -9.96 -17.40
C MET A 71 -5.06 -11.49 -17.51
N ALA A 72 -4.42 -12.08 -18.53
CA ALA A 72 -4.28 -13.52 -18.66
C ALA A 72 -3.46 -14.10 -17.50
N LEU A 73 -2.33 -13.47 -17.18
CA LEU A 73 -1.50 -13.87 -16.04
C LEU A 73 -2.25 -13.79 -14.71
N ALA A 74 -3.03 -12.72 -14.48
CA ALA A 74 -3.85 -12.57 -13.29
C ALA A 74 -4.90 -13.69 -13.17
N ARG A 75 -5.53 -14.09 -14.28
CA ARG A 75 -6.45 -15.23 -14.31
C ARG A 75 -5.73 -16.56 -14.04
N GLU A 76 -4.61 -16.82 -14.70
CA GLU A 76 -3.83 -18.03 -14.45
C GLU A 76 -3.30 -18.11 -13.00
N ALA A 77 -3.01 -16.98 -12.38
CA ALA A 77 -2.60 -16.89 -10.99
C ALA A 77 -3.77 -16.99 -9.99
N ASP A 78 -5.00 -17.04 -10.49
CA ASP A 78 -6.22 -17.01 -9.67
C ASP A 78 -6.25 -15.83 -8.68
N LEU A 79 -5.91 -14.65 -9.20
CA LEU A 79 -5.82 -13.41 -8.41
C LEU A 79 -7.13 -13.11 -7.63
N PRO A 80 -8.35 -13.30 -8.18
CA PRO A 80 -9.57 -13.06 -7.42
C PRO A 80 -9.68 -13.92 -6.17
N ALA A 81 -9.38 -15.22 -6.28
CA ALA A 81 -9.40 -16.11 -5.11
C ALA A 81 -8.27 -15.76 -4.11
N ALA A 82 -7.11 -15.34 -4.59
CA ALA A 82 -6.02 -14.86 -3.71
C ALA A 82 -6.45 -13.63 -2.91
N ILE A 83 -7.15 -12.69 -3.53
CA ILE A 83 -7.72 -11.51 -2.85
C ILE A 83 -8.77 -11.95 -1.81
N THR A 84 -9.67 -12.86 -2.17
CA THR A 84 -10.69 -13.37 -1.25
C THR A 84 -10.05 -14.01 -0.02
N ARG A 85 -9.05 -14.87 -0.19
CA ARG A 85 -8.32 -15.50 0.91
C ARG A 85 -7.61 -14.47 1.80
N LEU A 86 -6.97 -13.46 1.20
CA LEU A 86 -6.33 -12.38 1.94
C LEU A 86 -7.33 -11.63 2.84
N LEU A 87 -8.47 -11.24 2.26
CA LEU A 87 -9.52 -10.50 2.96
C LEU A 87 -10.24 -11.35 4.03
N ALA A 88 -10.31 -12.66 3.83
CA ALA A 88 -10.85 -13.61 4.80
C ALA A 88 -9.90 -13.91 5.97
N GLY A 89 -8.68 -13.36 5.97
CA GLY A 89 -7.71 -13.62 7.02
C GLY A 89 -7.11 -15.03 6.99
N GLU A 90 -7.12 -15.69 5.82
CA GLU A 90 -6.44 -16.97 5.65
C GLU A 90 -4.92 -16.82 5.74
N ARG A 91 -4.22 -17.93 6.01
CA ARG A 91 -2.74 -17.97 6.09
C ARG A 91 -2.10 -17.84 4.72
N VAL A 92 -2.13 -16.62 4.15
CA VAL A 92 -1.57 -16.33 2.81
C VAL A 92 -0.08 -16.01 2.82
N ASN A 93 0.50 -15.74 3.98
CA ASN A 93 1.95 -15.60 4.14
C ASN A 93 2.59 -16.98 4.35
N HIS A 94 2.95 -17.62 3.24
CA HIS A 94 3.48 -18.98 3.26
C HIS A 94 4.89 -19.10 3.86
N SER A 95 5.67 -18.02 3.91
CA SER A 95 7.03 -18.05 4.47
C SER A 95 7.02 -18.10 5.99
N GLU A 96 5.99 -17.54 6.63
CA GLU A 96 5.85 -17.49 8.09
C GLU A 96 4.62 -18.27 8.58
N ASP A 97 3.88 -18.90 7.66
CA ASP A 97 2.66 -19.67 7.91
C ASP A 97 1.63 -18.90 8.75
N ARG A 98 1.32 -17.67 8.34
CA ARG A 98 0.34 -16.83 9.05
C ARG A 98 -0.49 -15.93 8.13
N PRO A 99 -1.65 -15.42 8.62
CA PRO A 99 -2.44 -14.46 7.88
C PRO A 99 -1.72 -13.11 7.75
N ALA A 100 -2.09 -12.34 6.71
CA ALA A 100 -1.68 -10.97 6.52
C ALA A 100 -2.86 -10.05 6.87
N LEU A 101 -2.85 -9.48 8.07
CA LEU A 101 -4.01 -8.83 8.69
C LEU A 101 -4.02 -7.29 8.58
N HIS A 102 -3.20 -6.71 7.72
CA HIS A 102 -3.20 -5.25 7.50
C HIS A 102 -4.54 -4.70 7.01
N THR A 103 -5.38 -5.53 6.40
CA THR A 103 -6.75 -5.18 5.99
C THR A 103 -7.69 -4.97 7.17
N ALA A 104 -7.47 -5.68 8.29
CA ALA A 104 -8.26 -5.53 9.52
C ALA A 104 -8.21 -4.10 10.08
N LEU A 105 -7.09 -3.39 9.89
CA LEU A 105 -6.93 -1.99 10.32
C LEU A 105 -7.82 -1.00 9.55
N ARG A 106 -8.47 -1.43 8.49
CA ARG A 106 -9.35 -0.62 7.63
C ARG A 106 -10.82 -0.97 7.77
N LEU A 107 -11.14 -1.98 8.55
CA LEU A 107 -12.52 -2.39 8.77
C LEU A 107 -13.23 -1.41 9.73
N PRO A 108 -14.50 -1.09 9.47
CA PRO A 108 -15.31 -0.31 10.42
C PRO A 108 -15.58 -1.13 11.69
N ALA A 109 -15.93 -0.43 12.77
CA ALA A 109 -16.09 -1.02 14.10
C ALA A 109 -17.21 -2.07 14.21
N ASP A 110 -18.20 -2.00 13.33
CA ASP A 110 -19.32 -2.93 13.22
C ASP A 110 -19.05 -4.12 12.27
N ALA A 111 -17.88 -4.17 11.64
CA ALA A 111 -17.48 -5.30 10.83
C ALA A 111 -16.99 -6.48 11.70
N HIS A 112 -16.94 -7.65 11.08
CA HIS A 112 -16.43 -8.87 11.70
C HIS A 112 -15.33 -9.47 10.82
N LEU A 113 -14.22 -9.87 11.45
CA LEU A 113 -13.17 -10.65 10.82
C LEU A 113 -12.72 -11.74 11.79
N GLU A 114 -13.24 -12.94 11.58
CA GLU A 114 -12.87 -14.09 12.39
C GLU A 114 -11.60 -14.76 11.85
N VAL A 115 -10.59 -14.87 12.69
CA VAL A 115 -9.34 -15.56 12.40
C VAL A 115 -9.05 -16.51 13.56
N GLU A 116 -8.92 -17.80 13.26
CA GLU A 116 -8.62 -18.84 14.25
C GLU A 116 -9.64 -18.87 15.42
N GLY A 117 -10.91 -18.58 15.13
CA GLY A 117 -11.99 -18.59 16.12
C GLY A 117 -12.10 -17.31 16.95
N GLN A 118 -11.38 -16.27 16.61
CA GLN A 118 -11.41 -14.98 17.29
C GLN A 118 -11.79 -13.85 16.33
N ASP A 119 -12.77 -13.02 16.70
CA ASP A 119 -13.05 -11.76 16.01
C ASP A 119 -11.97 -10.73 16.37
N LEU A 120 -11.25 -10.26 15.35
CA LEU A 120 -10.12 -9.33 15.53
C LEU A 120 -10.53 -7.85 15.56
N VAL A 121 -11.70 -7.50 15.01
CA VAL A 121 -12.11 -6.10 14.85
C VAL A 121 -12.24 -5.37 16.19
N PRO A 122 -12.84 -5.96 17.24
CA PRO A 122 -12.92 -5.29 18.55
C PRO A 122 -11.53 -4.95 19.14
N ALA A 123 -10.56 -5.85 19.02
CA ALA A 123 -9.20 -5.63 19.53
C ALA A 123 -8.46 -4.53 18.76
N VAL A 124 -8.67 -4.44 17.44
CA VAL A 124 -8.13 -3.37 16.60
C VAL A 124 -8.68 -2.02 17.07
N HIS A 125 -10.00 -1.87 17.18
CA HIS A 125 -10.62 -0.61 17.60
C HIS A 125 -10.26 -0.22 19.02
N ALA A 126 -10.24 -1.15 19.96
CA ALA A 126 -9.76 -0.87 21.33
C ALA A 126 -8.29 -0.38 21.35
N THR A 127 -7.48 -0.77 20.39
CA THR A 127 -6.11 -0.25 20.26
C THR A 127 -6.09 1.14 19.66
N LEU A 128 -6.92 1.42 18.64
CA LEU A 128 -7.07 2.76 18.07
C LEU A 128 -7.57 3.76 19.11
N ASP A 129 -8.57 3.39 19.93
CA ASP A 129 -9.08 4.22 21.01
C ASP A 129 -7.98 4.58 22.04
N ARG A 130 -7.12 3.62 22.39
CA ARG A 130 -5.98 3.88 23.27
C ARG A 130 -4.94 4.81 22.64
N MET A 131 -4.73 4.70 21.33
CA MET A 131 -3.84 5.61 20.59
C MET A 131 -4.42 7.02 20.56
N GLU A 132 -5.72 7.18 20.30
CA GLU A 132 -6.41 8.46 20.33
C GLU A 132 -6.30 9.12 21.72
N ALA A 133 -6.64 8.39 22.79
CA ALA A 133 -6.51 8.87 24.16
C ALA A 133 -5.07 9.27 24.54
N MET A 134 -4.07 8.62 23.97
CA MET A 134 -2.66 9.01 24.13
C MET A 134 -2.35 10.31 23.41
N VAL A 135 -2.79 10.46 22.16
CA VAL A 135 -2.62 11.68 21.36
C VAL A 135 -3.28 12.88 22.05
N ASP A 136 -4.48 12.71 22.58
CA ASP A 136 -5.21 13.76 23.33
C ASP A 136 -4.41 14.25 24.53
N LYS A 137 -3.79 13.35 25.28
CA LYS A 137 -2.92 13.72 26.43
C LYS A 137 -1.69 14.51 25.98
N PHE A 138 -1.11 14.16 24.83
CA PHE A 138 0.01 14.94 24.24
C PHE A 138 -0.47 16.34 23.85
N HIS A 139 -1.58 16.43 23.11
CA HIS A 139 -2.16 17.68 22.66
C HIS A 139 -2.60 18.59 23.80
N ALA A 140 -3.06 18.02 24.90
CA ALA A 140 -3.41 18.76 26.12
C ALA A 140 -2.18 19.15 26.98
N GLY A 141 -0.95 18.78 26.59
CA GLY A 141 0.26 19.01 27.38
C GLY A 141 0.30 18.25 28.70
N GLN A 142 -0.55 17.21 28.82
CA GLN A 142 -0.67 16.41 30.04
C GLN A 142 0.40 15.31 30.14
N TRP A 143 0.96 14.90 29.02
CA TRP A 143 2.05 13.94 29.03
C TRP A 143 3.35 14.60 29.45
N ARG A 144 3.90 14.13 30.57
CA ARG A 144 5.07 14.76 31.19
C ARG A 144 6.27 13.81 31.22
N GLY A 145 7.44 14.34 30.97
CA GLY A 145 8.71 13.62 31.12
C GLY A 145 9.13 13.49 32.59
N ALA A 146 10.26 12.83 32.81
CA ALA A 146 10.83 12.58 34.14
C ALA A 146 11.08 13.88 34.95
N THR A 147 11.27 15.01 34.27
CA THR A 147 11.48 16.34 34.89
C THR A 147 10.17 17.05 35.24
N GLY A 148 9.01 16.45 34.99
CA GLY A 148 7.68 17.06 35.18
C GLY A 148 7.30 18.07 34.08
N LYS A 149 8.13 18.32 33.09
CA LYS A 149 7.81 19.17 31.94
C LYS A 149 6.93 18.44 30.93
N ALA A 150 6.05 19.16 30.24
CA ALA A 150 5.30 18.60 29.10
C ALA A 150 6.28 18.18 27.99
N VAL A 151 5.91 17.12 27.26
CA VAL A 151 6.70 16.67 26.11
C VAL A 151 6.52 17.66 24.97
N SER A 152 7.62 18.23 24.48
CA SER A 152 7.66 19.18 23.37
C SER A 152 8.25 18.57 22.09
N ASP A 153 8.96 17.47 22.22
CA ASP A 153 9.70 16.85 21.13
C ASP A 153 9.52 15.34 21.13
N VAL A 154 9.29 14.78 19.96
CA VAL A 154 9.23 13.33 19.72
C VAL A 154 10.29 12.98 18.69
N VAL A 155 11.12 11.99 18.99
CA VAL A 155 12.15 11.52 18.06
C VAL A 155 11.78 10.13 17.57
N ASN A 156 11.57 10.00 16.26
CA ASN A 156 11.40 8.70 15.61
C ASN A 156 12.77 8.11 15.28
N LEU A 157 13.09 6.98 15.89
CA LEU A 157 14.29 6.20 15.59
C LEU A 157 13.88 5.03 14.71
N GLY A 158 14.31 4.98 13.47
CA GLY A 158 13.92 3.92 12.56
C GLY A 158 14.77 3.86 11.31
N VAL A 159 14.83 2.68 10.69
CA VAL A 159 15.53 2.44 9.41
C VAL A 159 14.55 1.86 8.40
N GLY A 160 14.64 2.29 7.13
CA GLY A 160 13.77 1.83 6.06
C GLY A 160 12.30 2.14 6.32
N GLY A 161 11.44 1.13 6.38
CA GLY A 161 9.99 1.29 6.60
C GLY A 161 9.61 1.92 7.94
N SER A 162 10.45 1.76 8.95
CA SER A 162 10.25 2.38 10.28
C SER A 162 10.57 3.88 10.29
N ASP A 163 11.25 4.39 9.27
CA ASP A 163 11.55 5.81 9.10
C ASP A 163 10.69 6.44 8.00
N LEU A 164 10.71 5.87 6.80
CA LEU A 164 10.11 6.48 5.61
C LEU A 164 8.59 6.69 5.72
N GLY A 165 7.87 5.74 6.31
CA GLY A 165 6.43 5.84 6.52
C GLY A 165 6.07 7.00 7.46
N PRO A 166 6.56 7.01 8.70
CA PRO A 166 6.33 8.11 9.65
C PRO A 166 6.78 9.48 9.13
N LEU A 167 7.95 9.57 8.48
CA LEU A 167 8.46 10.80 7.87
C LEU A 167 7.51 11.33 6.79
N MET A 168 7.12 10.45 5.85
CA MET A 168 6.20 10.81 4.77
C MET A 168 4.87 11.34 5.32
N VAL A 169 4.26 10.64 6.27
CA VAL A 169 2.96 11.04 6.84
C VAL A 169 3.07 12.37 7.58
N THR A 170 4.13 12.58 8.37
CA THR A 170 4.36 13.83 9.09
C THR A 170 4.47 15.03 8.14
N HIS A 171 5.19 14.86 7.03
CA HIS A 171 5.30 15.93 6.01
C HIS A 171 4.01 16.12 5.22
N ALA A 172 3.34 15.04 4.80
CA ALA A 172 2.12 15.12 4.01
C ALA A 172 0.94 15.75 4.77
N LEU A 173 0.90 15.59 6.09
CA LEU A 173 -0.16 16.12 6.94
C LEU A 173 0.23 17.42 7.68
N ALA A 174 1.36 18.03 7.37
CA ALA A 174 1.86 19.23 8.06
C ALA A 174 0.83 20.38 8.05
N ASP A 175 0.12 20.58 6.95
CA ASP A 175 -0.89 21.63 6.80
C ASP A 175 -2.20 21.34 7.55
N TYR A 176 -2.39 20.10 7.99
CA TYR A 176 -3.58 19.62 8.73
C TYR A 176 -3.36 19.59 10.24
N ARG A 177 -2.26 20.13 10.74
CA ARG A 177 -1.99 20.17 12.18
C ARG A 177 -3.05 20.98 12.91
N PRO A 178 -3.57 20.46 14.05
CA PRO A 178 -4.41 21.24 14.94
C PRO A 178 -3.65 22.51 15.41
N ARG A 179 -4.33 23.65 15.45
CA ARG A 179 -3.68 24.95 15.79
C ARG A 179 -3.78 25.30 17.28
N ASP A 180 -4.82 24.78 17.94
CA ASP A 180 -5.15 25.13 19.32
C ASP A 180 -4.75 24.03 20.31
N VAL A 181 -3.62 23.35 20.03
CA VAL A 181 -3.09 22.28 20.88
C VAL A 181 -1.65 22.55 21.28
N HIS A 182 -1.17 21.84 22.30
CA HIS A 182 0.23 21.91 22.71
C HIS A 182 1.14 21.51 21.52
N GLU A 183 2.07 22.39 21.18
CA GLU A 183 2.98 22.17 20.04
C GLU A 183 3.98 21.06 20.35
N ILE A 184 4.02 20.06 19.45
CA ILE A 184 5.00 18.97 19.49
C ILE A 184 5.79 18.96 18.20
N LYS A 185 7.12 18.97 18.31
CA LYS A 185 8.03 18.83 17.19
C LYS A 185 8.38 17.37 16.99
N VAL A 186 8.34 16.91 15.75
CA VAL A 186 8.70 15.54 15.39
C VAL A 186 10.04 15.56 14.66
N HIS A 187 10.98 14.78 15.15
CA HIS A 187 12.32 14.61 14.61
C HIS A 187 12.52 13.19 14.12
N PHE A 188 13.38 13.01 13.14
CA PHE A 188 13.66 11.70 12.54
C PHE A 188 15.16 11.44 12.56
N ALA A 189 15.53 10.24 12.99
CA ALA A 189 16.90 9.74 12.97
C ALA A 189 16.90 8.34 12.33
N SER A 190 17.36 8.27 11.08
CA SER A 190 17.28 7.09 10.23
C SER A 190 18.62 6.39 10.01
N THR A 191 19.73 6.98 10.44
CA THR A 191 21.06 6.40 10.34
C THR A 191 21.65 6.17 11.73
N MET A 192 22.51 5.16 11.83
CA MET A 192 23.27 4.88 13.08
C MET A 192 24.70 5.41 13.00
N ASP A 193 25.02 6.20 11.99
CA ASP A 193 26.32 6.85 11.84
C ASP A 193 26.35 8.11 12.70
N GLY A 194 27.32 8.15 13.61
CA GLY A 194 27.59 9.30 14.47
C GLY A 194 28.30 10.42 13.78
#